data_987622df293133820736122a56e10dcc
#
_entry.id   987622df293133820736122a56e10dcc
#
_cell.length_a   1.000
_cell.length_b   1.000
_cell.length_c   1.000
_cell.angle_alpha   90.00
_cell.angle_beta   90.00
_cell.angle_gamma   90.00
#
_symmetry.space_group_name_H-M   'P 1'
#
loop_
_entity.id
_entity.type
_entity.pdbx_description
1 polymer ?
#
loop_
_entity_poly.entity_id
_entity_poly.type
_entity_poly.pdbx_seq_one_letter_code
_entity_poly.pdbx_strand_id
1 'polypeptide(L)'
;MRIKIITYLLLLFSLSVPINAQTKRALVIGLGEQQDKAWNKINGDKDVTLVQGMLKSAGFRSVTTLVNRQATKNGIVGAFKGMAASCKQGDVVYIHYSGHGQQMTDVHN
;
A
#
# COMPACT_ATOMS: atom_id res chain seq x y z
N MET A 1 -34.76 -41.08 0.93
CA MET A 1 -34.29 -40.29 -0.21
C MET A 1 -34.21 -38.78 0.08
N ARG A 2 -35.22 -38.18 0.71
CA ARG A 2 -35.20 -36.74 1.01
C ARG A 2 -34.10 -36.32 2.01
N ILE A 3 -33.73 -37.17 2.97
CA ILE A 3 -32.66 -36.88 3.96
C ILE A 3 -31.27 -36.83 3.31
N LYS A 4 -31.00 -37.66 2.30
CA LYS A 4 -29.71 -37.67 1.60
C LYS A 4 -29.48 -36.40 0.80
N ILE A 5 -30.50 -35.83 0.17
CA ILE A 5 -30.40 -34.56 -0.58
C ILE A 5 -30.10 -33.39 0.34
N ILE A 6 -30.75 -33.33 1.52
CA ILE A 6 -30.53 -32.30 2.54
C ILE A 6 -29.10 -32.38 3.08
N THR A 7 -28.55 -33.59 3.29
CA THR A 7 -27.17 -33.79 3.74
C THR A 7 -26.18 -33.33 2.72
N TYR A 8 -26.39 -33.54 1.43
CA TYR A 8 -25.53 -33.04 0.35
C TYR A 8 -25.57 -31.51 0.24
N LEU A 9 -26.77 -30.89 0.42
CA LEU A 9 -26.93 -29.45 0.41
C LEU A 9 -26.17 -28.78 1.58
N LEU A 10 -26.21 -29.37 2.77
CA LEU A 10 -25.49 -28.93 3.95
C LEU A 10 -23.98 -29.05 3.78
N LEU A 11 -23.52 -30.12 3.13
CA LEU A 11 -22.08 -30.31 2.83
C LEU A 11 -21.58 -29.28 1.82
N LEU A 12 -22.34 -28.97 0.78
CA LEU A 12 -22.03 -27.92 -0.19
C LEU A 12 -21.98 -26.54 0.46
N PHE A 13 -22.84 -26.26 1.42
CA PHE A 13 -22.86 -25.01 2.17
C PHE A 13 -21.67 -24.91 3.13
N SER A 14 -21.24 -26.02 3.75
CA SER A 14 -20.07 -26.04 4.65
C SER A 14 -18.73 -25.95 3.92
N LEU A 15 -18.69 -26.26 2.61
CA LEU A 15 -17.52 -26.10 1.76
C LEU A 15 -17.37 -24.69 1.22
N SER A 16 -18.39 -23.85 1.30
CA SER A 16 -18.30 -22.40 0.98
C SER A 16 -17.74 -21.62 2.17
N VAL A 17 -16.52 -21.98 2.61
CA VAL A 17 -15.78 -21.18 3.58
C VAL A 17 -15.51 -19.81 2.94
N PRO A 18 -15.88 -18.69 3.60
CA PRO A 18 -15.52 -17.39 3.06
C PRO A 18 -14.00 -17.32 2.98
N ILE A 19 -13.49 -17.26 1.74
CA ILE A 19 -12.09 -16.92 1.50
C ILE A 19 -11.92 -15.52 2.11
N ASN A 20 -11.04 -15.39 3.10
CA ASN A 20 -10.71 -14.10 3.67
C ASN A 20 -10.36 -13.15 2.53
N ALA A 21 -11.21 -12.14 2.35
CA ALA A 21 -11.02 -11.18 1.28
C ALA A 21 -9.62 -10.56 1.41
N GLN A 22 -8.87 -10.60 0.31
CA GLN A 22 -7.59 -9.96 0.15
C GLN A 22 -7.69 -8.48 0.50
N THR A 23 -6.87 -7.99 1.41
CA THR A 23 -6.77 -6.56 1.71
C THR A 23 -5.69 -5.94 0.85
N LYS A 24 -6.04 -4.86 0.18
CA LYS A 24 -5.12 -4.07 -0.62
C LYS A 24 -4.69 -2.85 0.18
N ARG A 25 -3.38 -2.74 0.41
CA ARG A 25 -2.75 -1.68 1.18
C ARG A 25 -1.76 -0.92 0.34
N ALA A 26 -1.68 0.39 0.51
CA ALA A 26 -0.74 1.21 -0.23
C ALA A 26 -0.03 2.22 0.66
N LEU A 27 1.21 2.52 0.29
CA LEU A 27 2.00 3.63 0.80
C LEU A 27 2.37 4.52 -0.39
N VAL A 28 1.93 5.76 -0.34
CA VAL A 28 2.18 6.75 -1.40
C VAL A 28 3.03 7.87 -0.83
N ILE A 29 4.21 8.05 -1.40
CA ILE A 29 5.19 9.04 -0.98
C ILE A 29 5.37 10.06 -2.10
N GLY A 30 5.20 11.32 -1.79
CA GLY A 30 5.34 12.40 -2.75
C GLY A 30 6.11 13.59 -2.19
N LEU A 31 7.20 13.92 -2.86
CA LEU A 31 8.08 15.03 -2.51
C LEU A 31 8.07 16.06 -3.65
N GLY A 32 7.51 17.22 -3.40
CA GLY A 32 7.61 18.39 -4.27
C GLY A 32 8.60 19.41 -3.73
N GLU A 33 8.67 19.55 -2.42
CA GLU A 33 9.59 20.44 -1.73
C GLU A 33 10.44 19.64 -0.75
N GLN A 34 11.74 19.87 -0.80
CA GLN A 34 12.68 19.29 0.14
C GLN A 34 13.16 20.33 1.15
N GLN A 35 13.60 19.88 2.32
CA GLN A 35 14.18 20.77 3.33
C GLN A 35 15.47 21.43 2.82
N ASP A 36 16.28 20.67 2.09
CA ASP A 36 17.46 21.21 1.44
C ASP A 36 17.06 22.00 0.20
N LYS A 37 17.26 23.31 0.25
CA LYS A 37 16.90 24.24 -0.83
C LYS A 37 17.79 24.15 -2.07
N ALA A 38 18.85 23.35 -2.04
CA ALA A 38 19.62 23.01 -3.24
C ALA A 38 18.82 22.17 -4.22
N TRP A 39 17.78 21.49 -3.77
CA TRP A 39 16.86 20.74 -4.62
C TRP A 39 15.73 21.62 -5.14
N ASN A 40 15.57 21.63 -6.46
CA ASN A 40 14.51 22.38 -7.08
C ASN A 40 13.13 21.80 -6.72
N LYS A 41 12.15 22.70 -6.59
CA LYS A 41 10.76 22.30 -6.42
C LYS A 41 10.27 21.54 -7.66
N ILE A 42 9.59 20.41 -7.42
CA ILE A 42 8.94 19.59 -8.45
C ILE A 42 7.50 19.24 -8.02
N ASN A 43 6.79 18.47 -8.83
CA ASN A 43 5.37 18.17 -8.61
C ASN A 43 5.11 16.80 -7.98
N GLY A 44 6.11 16.20 -7.33
CA GLY A 44 5.95 14.89 -6.70
C GLY A 44 4.87 14.85 -5.62
N ASP A 45 4.66 15.95 -4.92
CA ASP A 45 3.60 16.10 -3.92
C ASP A 45 2.20 16.12 -4.54
N LYS A 46 2.06 16.69 -5.73
CA LYS A 46 0.78 16.76 -6.47
C LYS A 46 0.38 15.41 -7.03
N ASP A 47 1.33 14.56 -7.37
CA ASP A 47 1.07 13.21 -7.87
C ASP A 47 0.36 12.34 -6.82
N VAL A 48 0.56 12.61 -5.55
CA VAL A 48 -0.03 11.85 -4.44
C VAL A 48 -1.55 11.83 -4.51
N THR A 49 -2.19 12.96 -4.76
CA THR A 49 -3.66 13.04 -4.86
C THR A 49 -4.18 12.20 -6.01
N LEU A 50 -3.53 12.26 -7.16
CA LEU A 50 -3.91 11.47 -8.34
C LEU A 50 -3.76 9.97 -8.06
N VAL A 51 -2.62 9.55 -7.56
CA VAL A 51 -2.33 8.14 -7.25
C VAL A 51 -3.26 7.61 -6.17
N GLN A 52 -3.52 8.38 -5.13
CA GLN A 52 -4.47 8.03 -4.07
C GLN A 52 -5.87 7.77 -4.62
N GLY A 53 -6.35 8.62 -5.52
CA GLY A 53 -7.64 8.44 -6.18
C GLY A 53 -7.70 7.16 -7.03
N MET A 54 -6.64 6.89 -7.80
CA MET A 54 -6.52 5.67 -8.61
C MET A 54 -6.53 4.42 -7.74
N LEU A 55 -5.79 4.41 -6.64
CA LEU A 55 -5.70 3.28 -5.72
C LEU A 55 -7.04 3.01 -5.04
N LYS A 56 -7.74 4.04 -4.58
CA LYS A 56 -9.08 3.89 -4.00
C LYS A 56 -10.05 3.28 -5.01
N SER A 57 -10.03 3.74 -6.26
CA SER A 57 -10.84 3.16 -7.34
C SER A 57 -10.49 1.72 -7.63
N ALA A 58 -9.25 1.30 -7.41
CA ALA A 58 -8.78 -0.07 -7.58
C ALA A 58 -9.04 -0.97 -6.36
N GLY A 59 -9.73 -0.47 -5.33
CA GLY A 59 -10.12 -1.25 -4.15
C GLY A 59 -9.10 -1.26 -3.02
N PHE A 60 -8.15 -0.33 -3.01
CA PHE A 60 -7.22 -0.17 -1.89
C PHE A 60 -7.93 0.52 -0.72
N ARG A 61 -8.16 -0.23 0.36
CA ARG A 61 -8.86 0.26 1.56
C ARG A 61 -7.96 1.05 2.49
N SER A 62 -6.68 0.67 2.54
CA SER A 62 -5.69 1.33 3.39
C SER A 62 -4.67 2.02 2.49
N VAL A 63 -4.77 3.34 2.40
CA VAL A 63 -3.82 4.17 1.65
C VAL A 63 -3.20 5.17 2.61
N THR A 64 -1.92 4.95 2.92
CA THR A 64 -1.12 5.86 3.73
C THR A 64 -0.35 6.80 2.81
N THR A 65 -0.42 8.08 3.07
CA THR A 65 0.31 9.10 2.28
C THR A 65 1.34 9.81 3.13
N LEU A 66 2.52 10.03 2.56
CA LEU A 66 3.56 10.86 3.15
C LEU A 66 3.97 11.92 2.13
N VAL A 67 3.73 13.17 2.48
CA VAL A 67 3.92 14.31 1.57
C VAL A 67 4.91 15.30 2.17
N ASN A 68 5.89 15.70 1.38
CA ASN A 68 6.87 16.72 1.72
C ASN A 68 7.51 16.48 3.10
N ARG A 69 7.24 17.31 4.09
CA ARG A 69 7.82 17.21 5.43
C ARG A 69 7.55 15.89 6.16
N GLN A 70 6.49 15.21 5.80
CA GLN A 70 6.16 13.89 6.37
C GLN A 70 7.07 12.78 5.82
N ALA A 71 7.61 12.98 4.63
CA ALA A 71 8.42 12.00 3.91
C ALA A 71 9.90 12.06 4.33
N THR A 72 10.15 12.03 5.61
CA THR A 72 11.49 11.86 6.19
C THR A 72 11.90 10.39 6.18
N LYS A 73 13.18 10.11 6.33
CA LYS A 73 13.66 8.72 6.51
C LYS A 73 12.90 8.00 7.61
N ASN A 74 12.75 8.61 8.78
CA ASN A 74 12.04 8.01 9.91
C ASN A 74 10.54 7.83 9.61
N GLY A 75 9.91 8.81 8.96
CA GLY A 75 8.53 8.74 8.54
C GLY A 75 8.27 7.59 7.57
N ILE A 76 9.12 7.45 6.57
CA ILE A 76 9.04 6.39 5.56
C ILE A 76 9.26 5.01 6.20
N VAL A 77 10.33 4.86 6.98
CA VAL A 77 10.63 3.59 7.67
C VAL A 77 9.50 3.21 8.64
N GLY A 78 8.97 4.18 9.40
CA GLY A 78 7.85 3.96 10.30
C GLY A 78 6.58 3.50 9.57
N ALA A 79 6.28 4.12 8.43
CA ALA A 79 5.13 3.73 7.60
C ALA A 79 5.29 2.32 7.02
N PHE A 80 6.48 1.96 6.56
CA PHE A 80 6.79 0.59 6.10
C PHE A 80 6.58 -0.44 7.21
N LYS A 81 7.11 -0.18 8.40
CA LYS A 81 6.97 -1.07 9.55
C LYS A 81 5.52 -1.24 9.96
N GLY A 82 4.77 -0.14 10.01
CA GLY A 82 3.34 -0.17 10.35
C GLY A 82 2.53 -0.96 9.33
N MET A 83 2.80 -0.77 8.06
CA MET A 83 2.13 -1.50 6.98
C MET A 83 2.47 -2.99 7.04
N ALA A 84 3.74 -3.34 7.22
CA ALA A 84 4.18 -4.73 7.35
C ALA A 84 3.52 -5.43 8.54
N ALA A 85 3.42 -4.75 9.68
CA ALA A 85 2.76 -5.29 10.88
C ALA A 85 1.25 -5.53 10.66
N SER A 86 0.62 -4.77 9.78
CA SER A 86 -0.81 -4.88 9.46
C SER A 86 -1.12 -5.94 8.40
N CYS A 87 -0.13 -6.35 7.62
CA CYS A 87 -0.31 -7.29 6.51
C CYS A 87 -0.56 -8.71 7.01
N LYS A 88 -1.40 -9.40 6.27
CA LYS A 88 -1.67 -10.83 6.41
C LYS A 88 -1.32 -11.54 5.12
N GLN A 89 -1.14 -12.84 5.21
CA GLN A 89 -0.90 -13.66 4.01
C GLN A 89 -2.02 -13.44 2.98
N GLY A 90 -1.64 -13.22 1.74
CA GLY A 90 -2.56 -12.97 0.64
C GLY A 90 -2.90 -11.50 0.42
N ASP A 91 -2.51 -10.60 1.31
CA ASP A 91 -2.68 -9.15 1.12
C ASP A 91 -1.80 -8.64 -0.03
N VAL A 92 -2.29 -7.59 -0.70
CA VAL A 92 -1.53 -6.87 -1.73
C VAL A 92 -0.99 -5.59 -1.13
N VAL A 93 0.28 -5.34 -1.38
CA VAL A 93 0.97 -4.10 -0.99
C VAL A 93 1.44 -3.38 -2.23
N TYR A 94 1.09 -2.11 -2.33
CA TYR A 94 1.54 -1.21 -3.38
C TYR A 94 2.31 -0.04 -2.77
N ILE A 95 3.49 0.23 -3.29
CA ILE A 95 4.32 1.34 -2.82
C ILE A 95 4.64 2.24 -4.00
N HIS A 96 4.34 3.53 -3.84
CA HIS A 96 4.59 4.55 -4.82
C HIS A 96 5.50 5.64 -4.27
N TYR A 97 6.48 6.05 -5.05
CA TYR A 97 7.33 7.18 -4.75
C TYR A 97 7.37 8.14 -5.94
N SER A 98 7.16 9.40 -5.67
CA SER A 98 7.27 10.49 -6.64
C SER A 98 8.15 11.59 -6.05
N GLY A 99 9.30 11.85 -6.65
CA GLY A 99 10.25 12.81 -6.14
C GLY A 99 11.58 12.79 -6.91
N HIS A 100 12.58 13.46 -6.35
CA HIS A 100 13.93 13.43 -6.88
C HIS A 100 14.62 12.09 -6.61
N GLY A 101 15.52 11.70 -7.51
CA GLY A 101 16.48 10.63 -7.32
C GLY A 101 17.90 11.14 -7.47
N GLN A 102 18.83 10.45 -6.85
CA GLN A 102 20.27 10.75 -6.94
C GLN A 102 21.06 9.46 -7.04
N GLN A 103 22.06 9.47 -7.89
CA GLN A 103 23.03 8.38 -7.94
C GLN A 103 24.01 8.50 -6.77
N MET A 104 24.28 7.39 -6.14
CA MET A 104 25.32 7.27 -5.11
C MET A 104 26.28 6.16 -5.52
N THR A 105 27.56 6.38 -5.30
CA THR A 105 28.55 5.32 -5.46
C THR A 105 28.45 4.38 -4.27
N ASP A 106 28.23 3.10 -4.53
CA ASP A 106 28.31 2.08 -3.49
C ASP A 106 29.72 1.98 -2.97
N VAL A 107 29.87 2.17 -1.67
CA VAL A 107 31.13 1.91 -0.99
C VAL A 107 31.10 0.45 -0.56
N HIS A 108 31.69 -0.39 -1.39
CA HIS A 108 31.92 -1.79 -0.99
C HIS A 108 33.05 -1.79 0.06
N ASN A 109 32.69 -2.13 1.28
CA ASN A 109 33.65 -2.47 2.32
C ASN A 109 34.08 -3.93 2.19
#